data_dde65effd15308b02aacdde385e09fa5
#
_entry.id   dde65effd15308b02aacdde385e09fa5
#
_cell.length_a   1.000
_cell.length_b   1.000
_cell.length_c   1.000
_cell.angle_alpha   90.00
_cell.angle_beta   90.00
_cell.angle_gamma   90.00
#
_symmetry.space_group_name_H-M   'P 1'
#
loop_
_entity.id
_entity.type
_entity.pdbx_description
1 polymer ?
#
loop_
_entity_poly.entity_id
_entity_poly.type
_entity_poly.pdbx_seq_one_letter_code
_entity_poly.pdbx_strand_id
1 'polypeptide(L)'
;VGFYASFSVAEKVEVLTRKAGGRDAWLWTSDGKGTFTIDKSEKEKSGTSITLFLKKEDKEFIEEARIRNIVRTYSDHISIPIMIATKDGEEQINTGSALWTRQKKDVTSEQYKEFYNHVGHMYDEPWLIMHNRAEGKLEYTNLIFVPSTKPFDLMNPDRKHQLQLYVKRVFITGDCEELMPAYLRFIRGIVDSEDLPLNVSREMLQRNPVVNKIRGALIKRVFNELQKKADKSPSEYAQFW
;
A
#
# COMPACT_ATOMS: atom_id res chain seq x y z
N VAL A 1 11.32 -3.50 13.92
CA VAL A 1 10.03 -3.78 13.28
C VAL A 1 10.26 -4.87 12.25
N GLY A 2 9.31 -5.28 11.48
CA GLY A 2 9.41 -6.42 10.57
C GLY A 2 9.24 -7.73 11.31
N PHE A 3 10.17 -8.68 11.17
CA PHE A 3 10.07 -10.01 11.78
C PHE A 3 9.80 -9.98 13.30
N TYR A 4 10.39 -9.03 14.03
CA TYR A 4 10.16 -8.89 15.46
C TYR A 4 8.72 -8.53 15.84
N ALA A 5 7.93 -7.98 14.91
CA ALA A 5 6.51 -7.72 15.15
C ALA A 5 5.71 -9.00 15.42
N SER A 6 6.19 -10.18 14.99
CA SER A 6 5.58 -11.47 15.31
C SER A 6 5.42 -11.72 16.80
N PHE A 7 6.34 -11.22 17.63
CA PHE A 7 6.26 -11.33 19.09
C PHE A 7 5.23 -10.41 19.75
N SER A 8 4.64 -9.49 18.98
CA SER A 8 3.48 -8.72 19.48
C SER A 8 2.28 -9.63 19.72
N VAL A 9 2.10 -10.64 18.87
CA VAL A 9 0.95 -11.56 18.90
C VAL A 9 1.30 -13.00 19.27
N ALA A 10 2.60 -13.37 19.24
CA ALA A 10 3.07 -14.72 19.54
C ALA A 10 3.86 -14.78 20.84
N GLU A 11 3.66 -15.83 21.61
CA GLU A 11 4.47 -16.17 22.79
C GLU A 11 5.74 -16.94 22.43
N LYS A 12 5.75 -17.59 21.26
CA LYS A 12 6.88 -18.32 20.70
C LYS A 12 6.84 -18.28 19.19
N VAL A 13 8.00 -18.19 18.56
CA VAL A 13 8.17 -18.23 17.11
C VAL A 13 9.19 -19.30 16.73
N GLU A 14 8.84 -20.09 15.73
CA GLU A 14 9.72 -21.09 15.11
C GLU A 14 9.96 -20.73 13.65
N VAL A 15 11.21 -20.81 13.18
CA VAL A 15 11.60 -20.60 11.80
C VAL A 15 12.37 -21.81 11.31
N LEU A 16 11.71 -22.64 10.49
CA LEU A 16 12.32 -23.77 9.82
C LEU A 16 12.74 -23.37 8.41
N THR A 17 14.04 -23.40 8.14
CA THR A 17 14.57 -22.93 6.85
C THR A 17 15.55 -23.90 6.23
N ARG A 18 15.51 -23.99 4.88
CA ARG A 18 16.48 -24.69 4.06
C ARG A 18 16.86 -23.81 2.87
N LYS A 19 18.16 -23.53 2.72
CA LYS A 19 18.69 -22.73 1.62
C LYS A 19 18.49 -23.43 0.28
N ALA A 20 18.16 -22.67 -0.77
CA ALA A 20 18.11 -23.18 -2.13
C ALA A 20 19.47 -23.79 -2.54
N GLY A 21 19.45 -25.00 -3.12
CA GLY A 21 20.65 -25.75 -3.45
C GLY A 21 21.41 -26.38 -2.26
N GLY A 22 21.03 -26.05 -1.02
CA GLY A 22 21.60 -26.66 0.19
C GLY A 22 20.91 -27.96 0.58
N ARG A 23 21.61 -28.80 1.38
CA ARG A 23 21.05 -30.04 1.96
C ARG A 23 20.61 -29.86 3.40
N ASP A 24 21.28 -28.97 4.17
CA ASP A 24 21.02 -28.77 5.60
C ASP A 24 19.80 -27.86 5.79
N ALA A 25 18.94 -28.25 6.72
CA ALA A 25 17.86 -27.43 7.24
C ALA A 25 18.11 -27.09 8.71
N TRP A 26 17.59 -25.93 9.12
CA TRP A 26 17.81 -25.38 10.47
C TRP A 26 16.48 -24.90 11.04
N LEU A 27 16.28 -25.21 12.32
CA LEU A 27 15.15 -24.72 13.12
C LEU A 27 15.67 -23.68 14.12
N TRP A 28 15.23 -22.44 13.93
CA TRP A 28 15.42 -21.36 14.92
C TRP A 28 14.16 -21.24 15.76
N THR A 29 14.32 -21.11 17.08
CA THR A 29 13.20 -20.96 18.03
C THR A 29 13.51 -19.87 19.03
N SER A 30 12.53 -18.99 19.33
CA SER A 30 12.64 -17.97 20.37
C SER A 30 11.26 -17.66 20.97
N ASP A 31 11.29 -17.21 22.24
CA ASP A 31 10.14 -16.63 22.95
C ASP A 31 10.15 -15.08 22.98
N GLY A 32 11.11 -14.45 22.28
CA GLY A 32 11.24 -13.00 22.21
C GLY A 32 11.84 -12.34 23.45
N LYS A 33 12.31 -13.10 24.44
CA LYS A 33 12.88 -12.58 25.70
C LYS A 33 14.41 -12.44 25.69
N GLY A 34 15.00 -12.37 24.49
CA GLY A 34 16.42 -12.12 24.29
C GLY A 34 17.27 -13.37 24.06
N THR A 35 16.68 -14.57 24.09
CA THR A 35 17.35 -15.83 23.81
C THR A 35 16.72 -16.56 22.62
N PHE A 36 17.51 -17.39 21.96
CA PHE A 36 17.06 -18.27 20.89
C PHE A 36 17.90 -19.55 20.85
N THR A 37 17.36 -20.58 20.21
CA THR A 37 18.10 -21.80 19.85
C THR A 37 18.17 -21.95 18.34
N ILE A 38 19.20 -22.67 17.86
CA ILE A 38 19.33 -23.10 16.47
C ILE A 38 19.72 -24.56 16.47
N ASP A 39 18.85 -25.40 15.94
CA ASP A 39 19.03 -26.84 15.88
C ASP A 39 19.00 -27.34 14.43
N LYS A 40 19.75 -28.42 14.15
CA LYS A 40 19.60 -29.11 12.87
C LYS A 40 18.23 -29.74 12.78
N SER A 41 17.62 -29.64 11.59
CA SER A 41 16.29 -30.18 11.34
C SER A 41 16.18 -30.73 9.92
N GLU A 42 15.03 -31.26 9.57
CA GLU A 42 14.75 -31.79 8.24
C GLU A 42 13.67 -30.93 7.56
N LYS A 43 13.87 -30.64 6.29
CA LYS A 43 12.90 -29.95 5.43
C LYS A 43 13.10 -30.43 3.99
N GLU A 44 12.11 -31.04 3.40
CA GLU A 44 12.20 -31.63 2.06
C GLU A 44 12.45 -30.59 0.96
N LYS A 45 11.72 -29.47 1.01
CA LYS A 45 11.81 -28.39 0.02
C LYS A 45 12.61 -27.20 0.56
N SER A 46 13.39 -26.55 -0.30
CA SER A 46 13.99 -25.24 0.02
C SER A 46 12.93 -24.20 0.32
N GLY A 47 13.27 -23.20 1.13
CA GLY A 47 12.39 -22.16 1.56
C GLY A 47 12.32 -22.03 3.08
N THR A 48 11.42 -21.17 3.56
CA THR A 48 11.28 -20.87 4.99
C THR A 48 9.84 -21.06 5.43
N SER A 49 9.64 -21.76 6.54
CA SER A 49 8.35 -21.88 7.24
C SER A 49 8.45 -21.16 8.57
N ILE A 50 7.52 -20.27 8.85
CA ILE A 50 7.46 -19.52 10.11
C ILE A 50 6.19 -19.93 10.82
N THR A 51 6.32 -20.43 12.05
CA THR A 51 5.19 -20.84 12.90
C THR A 51 5.08 -19.88 14.07
N LEU A 52 3.93 -19.25 14.21
CA LEU A 52 3.61 -18.36 15.33
C LEU A 52 2.72 -19.11 16.32
N PHE A 53 3.18 -19.29 17.56
CA PHE A 53 2.38 -19.79 18.67
C PHE A 53 1.68 -18.60 19.31
N LEU A 54 0.42 -18.37 18.93
CA LEU A 54 -0.29 -17.14 19.29
C LEU A 54 -0.64 -17.10 20.78
N LYS A 55 -0.61 -15.89 21.35
CA LYS A 55 -1.15 -15.59 22.66
C LYS A 55 -2.65 -15.86 22.70
N LYS A 56 -3.20 -16.06 23.89
CA LYS A 56 -4.63 -16.38 24.06
C LYS A 56 -5.55 -15.27 23.56
N GLU A 57 -5.14 -14.02 23.74
CA GLU A 57 -5.86 -12.82 23.33
C GLU A 57 -5.81 -12.56 21.82
N ASP A 58 -4.83 -13.12 21.11
CA ASP A 58 -4.56 -12.85 19.68
C ASP A 58 -5.05 -13.97 18.74
N LYS A 59 -5.96 -14.84 19.19
CA LYS A 59 -6.45 -15.97 18.41
C LYS A 59 -7.21 -15.56 17.14
N GLU A 60 -7.66 -14.30 17.03
CA GLU A 60 -8.29 -13.80 15.82
C GLU A 60 -7.42 -13.99 14.56
N PHE A 61 -6.07 -13.99 14.72
CA PHE A 61 -5.14 -14.20 13.62
C PHE A 61 -5.04 -15.65 13.12
N ILE A 62 -5.81 -16.60 13.68
CA ILE A 62 -6.00 -17.94 13.12
C ILE A 62 -7.18 -17.94 12.13
N GLU A 63 -8.08 -16.97 12.23
CA GLU A 63 -9.29 -16.93 11.42
C GLU A 63 -8.96 -16.54 9.97
N GLU A 64 -9.37 -17.38 9.03
CA GLU A 64 -9.15 -17.17 7.60
C GLU A 64 -9.68 -15.81 7.11
N ALA A 65 -10.88 -15.44 7.53
CA ALA A 65 -11.48 -14.16 7.17
C ALA A 65 -10.64 -12.97 7.63
N ARG A 66 -10.02 -13.06 8.82
CA ARG A 66 -9.13 -12.03 9.36
C ARG A 66 -7.85 -11.92 8.52
N ILE A 67 -7.23 -13.05 8.18
CA ILE A 67 -6.02 -13.07 7.35
C ILE A 67 -6.31 -12.51 5.95
N ARG A 68 -7.42 -12.90 5.32
CA ARG A 68 -7.84 -12.36 4.03
C ARG A 68 -8.01 -10.84 4.07
N ASN A 69 -8.63 -10.32 5.12
CA ASN A 69 -8.81 -8.88 5.28
C ASN A 69 -7.48 -8.14 5.45
N ILE A 70 -6.56 -8.68 6.26
CA ILE A 70 -5.21 -8.11 6.43
C ILE A 70 -4.45 -8.08 5.10
N VAL A 71 -4.46 -9.19 4.36
CA VAL A 71 -3.76 -9.26 3.06
C VAL A 71 -4.35 -8.27 2.07
N ARG A 72 -5.67 -8.19 1.96
CA ARG A 72 -6.35 -7.23 1.08
C ARG A 72 -6.05 -5.78 1.46
N THR A 73 -5.98 -5.47 2.75
CA THR A 73 -5.72 -4.11 3.22
C THR A 73 -4.28 -3.67 2.96
N TYR A 74 -3.30 -4.54 3.25
CA TYR A 74 -1.89 -4.13 3.33
C TYR A 74 -1.02 -4.65 2.19
N SER A 75 -1.39 -5.76 1.57
CA SER A 75 -0.52 -6.51 0.65
C SER A 75 -1.21 -6.93 -0.65
N ASP A 76 -2.38 -6.38 -0.96
CA ASP A 76 -3.17 -6.79 -2.13
C ASP A 76 -2.41 -6.60 -3.45
N HIS A 77 -1.61 -5.57 -3.52
CA HIS A 77 -0.95 -5.14 -4.76
C HIS A 77 0.51 -5.58 -4.91
N ILE A 78 1.08 -6.29 -3.92
CA ILE A 78 2.43 -6.83 -4.06
C ILE A 78 2.47 -7.89 -5.16
N SER A 79 3.57 -7.92 -5.93
CA SER A 79 3.69 -8.81 -7.10
C SER A 79 3.91 -10.29 -6.75
N ILE A 80 4.12 -10.60 -5.47
CA ILE A 80 4.30 -11.97 -5.00
C ILE A 80 2.93 -12.54 -4.66
N PRO A 81 2.53 -13.69 -5.21
CA PRO A 81 1.27 -14.32 -4.86
C PRO A 81 1.26 -14.74 -3.39
N ILE A 82 0.22 -14.36 -2.68
CA ILE A 82 -0.04 -14.80 -1.31
C ILE A 82 -1.11 -15.88 -1.40
N MET A 83 -0.73 -17.11 -1.04
CA MET A 83 -1.61 -18.27 -1.08
C MET A 83 -2.12 -18.59 0.32
N ILE A 84 -3.37 -19.03 0.41
CA ILE A 84 -3.95 -19.60 1.63
C ILE A 84 -4.38 -21.04 1.37
N ALA A 85 -4.09 -21.92 2.31
CA ALA A 85 -4.57 -23.29 2.25
C ALA A 85 -6.03 -23.34 2.67
N THR A 86 -6.86 -23.89 1.81
CA THR A 86 -8.29 -24.13 2.04
C THR A 86 -8.59 -25.62 2.00
N LYS A 87 -9.82 -26.00 2.31
CA LYS A 87 -10.27 -27.40 2.22
C LYS A 87 -10.19 -27.96 0.80
N ASP A 88 -10.33 -27.09 -0.20
CA ASP A 88 -10.37 -27.43 -1.62
C ASP A 88 -9.02 -27.26 -2.33
N GLY A 89 -7.97 -26.86 -1.60
CA GLY A 89 -6.62 -26.63 -2.12
C GLY A 89 -6.04 -25.28 -1.72
N GLU A 90 -5.06 -24.79 -2.48
CA GLU A 90 -4.47 -23.48 -2.27
C GLU A 90 -5.17 -22.41 -3.12
N GLU A 91 -5.49 -21.28 -2.53
CA GLU A 91 -6.13 -20.14 -3.19
C GLU A 91 -5.26 -18.88 -3.06
N GLN A 92 -5.10 -18.13 -4.16
CA GLN A 92 -4.44 -16.83 -4.10
C GLN A 92 -5.42 -15.78 -3.56
N ILE A 93 -5.03 -15.06 -2.52
CA ILE A 93 -5.88 -14.11 -1.81
C ILE A 93 -5.54 -12.64 -2.03
N ASN A 94 -4.42 -12.35 -2.69
CA ASN A 94 -4.08 -11.00 -3.14
C ASN A 94 -4.24 -10.86 -4.65
N THR A 95 -4.52 -9.65 -5.12
CA THR A 95 -4.64 -9.34 -6.55
C THR A 95 -3.29 -9.50 -7.27
N GLY A 96 -2.17 -9.24 -6.59
CA GLY A 96 -0.83 -9.37 -7.14
C GLY A 96 -0.48 -8.34 -8.22
N SER A 97 -1.38 -7.39 -8.49
CA SER A 97 -1.21 -6.36 -9.49
C SER A 97 -1.60 -4.99 -8.94
N ALA A 98 -0.94 -3.96 -9.46
CA ALA A 98 -1.21 -2.58 -9.10
C ALA A 98 -1.52 -1.78 -10.36
N LEU A 99 -2.74 -1.24 -10.47
CA LEU A 99 -3.20 -0.50 -11.64
C LEU A 99 -2.24 0.65 -11.99
N TRP A 100 -1.75 1.34 -10.97
CA TRP A 100 -0.86 2.50 -11.11
C TRP A 100 0.53 2.17 -11.65
N THR A 101 0.94 0.91 -11.63
CA THR A 101 2.24 0.49 -12.21
C THR A 101 2.16 0.15 -13.69
N ARG A 102 0.94 0.03 -14.26
CA ARG A 102 0.72 -0.26 -15.67
C ARG A 102 0.95 1.00 -16.52
N GLN A 103 1.26 0.82 -17.81
CA GLN A 103 1.34 1.96 -18.72
C GLN A 103 -0.06 2.53 -18.98
N LYS A 104 -0.17 3.84 -19.14
CA LYS A 104 -1.46 4.51 -19.38
C LYS A 104 -2.26 3.93 -20.53
N LYS A 105 -1.57 3.54 -21.63
CA LYS A 105 -2.19 2.94 -22.82
C LYS A 105 -2.83 1.57 -22.57
N ASP A 106 -2.41 0.89 -21.49
CA ASP A 106 -2.85 -0.46 -21.11
C ASP A 106 -3.96 -0.43 -20.04
N VAL A 107 -4.43 0.78 -19.68
CA VAL A 107 -5.48 0.97 -18.67
C VAL A 107 -6.69 1.61 -19.34
N THR A 108 -7.85 0.97 -19.24
CA THR A 108 -9.11 1.48 -19.80
C THR A 108 -9.75 2.54 -18.91
N SER A 109 -10.68 3.31 -19.46
CA SER A 109 -11.45 4.31 -18.71
C SER A 109 -12.26 3.68 -17.59
N GLU A 110 -12.83 2.50 -17.85
CA GLU A 110 -13.60 1.72 -16.87
C GLU A 110 -12.74 1.30 -15.70
N GLN A 111 -11.49 0.82 -15.95
CA GLN A 111 -10.54 0.46 -14.90
C GLN A 111 -10.13 1.66 -14.05
N TYR A 112 -9.94 2.84 -14.65
CA TYR A 112 -9.69 4.07 -13.89
C TYR A 112 -10.89 4.45 -13.01
N LYS A 113 -12.11 4.33 -13.53
CA LYS A 113 -13.34 4.63 -12.80
C LYS A 113 -13.57 3.67 -11.64
N GLU A 114 -13.42 2.36 -11.87
CA GLU A 114 -13.51 1.35 -10.81
C GLU A 114 -12.49 1.60 -9.70
N PHE A 115 -11.25 1.89 -10.08
CA PHE A 115 -10.20 2.20 -9.13
C PHE A 115 -10.47 3.48 -8.34
N TYR A 116 -10.96 4.54 -9.02
CA TYR A 116 -11.37 5.78 -8.38
C TYR A 116 -12.49 5.56 -7.36
N ASN A 117 -13.51 4.79 -7.73
CA ASN A 117 -14.62 4.46 -6.83
C ASN A 117 -14.14 3.69 -5.60
N HIS A 118 -13.21 2.74 -5.81
CA HIS A 118 -12.65 1.93 -4.73
C HIS A 118 -11.80 2.76 -3.77
N VAL A 119 -10.85 3.53 -4.29
CA VAL A 119 -9.88 4.28 -3.47
C VAL A 119 -10.48 5.57 -2.90
N GLY A 120 -11.35 6.22 -3.68
CA GLY A 120 -11.95 7.51 -3.32
C GLY A 120 -13.25 7.39 -2.53
N HIS A 121 -13.85 6.19 -2.45
CA HIS A 121 -15.20 5.97 -1.93
C HIS A 121 -16.22 6.93 -2.56
N MET A 122 -16.04 7.20 -3.84
CA MET A 122 -16.86 8.10 -4.64
C MET A 122 -17.69 7.30 -5.64
N TYR A 123 -18.84 7.83 -6.04
CA TYR A 123 -19.75 7.20 -6.99
C TYR A 123 -19.93 8.00 -8.27
N ASP A 124 -19.26 9.17 -8.35
CA ASP A 124 -19.20 10.02 -9.54
C ASP A 124 -18.07 9.57 -10.49
N GLU A 125 -17.91 10.29 -11.59
CA GLU A 125 -16.77 10.10 -12.47
C GLU A 125 -15.63 11.06 -12.10
N PRO A 126 -14.37 10.64 -12.26
CA PRO A 126 -13.27 11.56 -12.03
C PRO A 126 -13.24 12.64 -13.13
N TRP A 127 -13.28 13.91 -12.73
CA TRP A 127 -13.15 15.03 -13.66
C TRP A 127 -11.75 15.12 -14.29
N LEU A 128 -10.72 14.77 -13.53
CA LEU A 128 -9.35 14.74 -14.01
C LEU A 128 -8.60 13.52 -13.45
N ILE A 129 -7.85 12.85 -14.32
CA ILE A 129 -7.03 11.67 -13.98
C ILE A 129 -5.56 12.01 -14.26
N MET A 130 -4.74 11.87 -13.24
CA MET A 130 -3.29 12.06 -13.33
C MET A 130 -2.59 10.74 -12.98
N HIS A 131 -2.18 10.01 -14.02
CA HIS A 131 -1.43 8.77 -13.88
C HIS A 131 0.00 8.99 -14.38
N ASN A 132 0.99 8.88 -13.50
CA ASN A 132 2.38 9.18 -13.82
C ASN A 132 3.35 8.29 -13.08
N ARG A 133 4.49 8.07 -13.74
CA ARG A 133 5.68 7.49 -13.16
C ARG A 133 6.82 8.50 -13.25
N ALA A 134 7.44 8.79 -12.14
CA ALA A 134 8.66 9.58 -12.07
C ALA A 134 9.85 8.63 -11.92
N GLU A 135 10.87 8.85 -12.75
CA GLU A 135 12.12 8.08 -12.76
C GLU A 135 13.31 9.04 -12.65
N GLY A 136 14.37 8.63 -12.00
CA GLY A 136 15.59 9.40 -11.85
C GLY A 136 16.05 9.55 -10.41
N LYS A 137 16.22 10.77 -9.91
CA LYS A 137 16.66 11.00 -8.51
C LYS A 137 15.64 10.59 -7.45
N LEU A 138 14.39 10.43 -7.85
CA LEU A 138 13.29 9.92 -7.04
C LEU A 138 12.41 9.06 -7.92
N GLU A 139 12.14 7.86 -7.46
CA GLU A 139 11.28 6.91 -8.14
C GLU A 139 9.95 6.76 -7.39
N TYR A 140 8.88 7.20 -8.02
CA TYR A 140 7.54 7.01 -7.51
C TYR A 140 6.52 6.97 -8.65
N THR A 141 5.43 6.31 -8.40
CA THR A 141 4.25 6.30 -9.28
C THR A 141 3.08 6.97 -8.55
N ASN A 142 2.26 7.69 -9.27
CA ASN A 142 1.03 8.21 -8.72
C ASN A 142 -0.15 8.00 -9.67
N LEU A 143 -1.29 7.68 -9.10
CA LEU A 143 -2.58 7.66 -9.75
C LEU A 143 -3.54 8.49 -8.91
N ILE A 144 -3.78 9.72 -9.36
CA ILE A 144 -4.47 10.77 -8.62
C ILE A 144 -5.68 11.22 -9.42
N PHE A 145 -6.76 11.48 -8.72
CA PHE A 145 -8.05 11.89 -9.27
C PHE A 145 -8.54 13.20 -8.67
N VAL A 146 -9.16 14.01 -9.49
CA VAL A 146 -9.98 15.14 -9.07
C VAL A 146 -11.43 14.74 -9.27
N PRO A 147 -12.28 14.76 -8.22
CA PRO A 147 -13.71 14.46 -8.32
C PRO A 147 -14.42 15.44 -9.26
N SER A 148 -15.51 15.00 -9.92
CA SER A 148 -16.41 15.91 -10.65
C SER A 148 -17.37 16.61 -9.72
N THR A 149 -17.69 15.99 -8.59
CA THR A 149 -18.63 16.52 -7.60
C THR A 149 -17.87 17.06 -6.40
N LYS A 150 -18.22 18.26 -5.97
CA LYS A 150 -17.68 18.85 -4.74
C LYS A 150 -18.02 17.96 -3.54
N PRO A 151 -17.02 17.43 -2.82
CA PRO A 151 -17.29 16.64 -1.63
C PRO A 151 -18.04 17.46 -0.57
N PHE A 152 -19.10 16.92 -0.01
CA PHE A 152 -19.96 17.60 0.96
C PHE A 152 -19.22 18.06 2.22
N ASP A 153 -18.19 17.31 2.61
CA ASP A 153 -17.35 17.53 3.77
C ASP A 153 -16.09 18.37 3.49
N LEU A 154 -15.98 18.99 2.29
CA LEU A 154 -14.78 19.72 1.86
C LEU A 154 -14.40 20.85 2.82
N MET A 155 -15.38 21.48 3.45
CA MET A 155 -15.16 22.58 4.40
C MET A 155 -14.99 22.11 5.85
N ASN A 156 -15.14 20.81 6.12
CA ASN A 156 -14.93 20.29 7.47
C ASN A 156 -13.44 20.37 7.84
N PRO A 157 -13.05 21.05 8.94
CA PRO A 157 -11.65 21.12 9.38
C PRO A 157 -11.03 19.74 9.67
N ASP A 158 -11.83 18.81 10.19
CA ASP A 158 -11.39 17.46 10.57
C ASP A 158 -11.34 16.47 9.39
N ARG A 159 -11.63 16.96 8.18
CA ARG A 159 -11.56 16.13 6.98
C ARG A 159 -10.15 15.63 6.74
N LYS A 160 -10.01 14.33 6.69
CA LYS A 160 -8.74 13.65 6.36
C LYS A 160 -8.40 13.79 4.88
N HIS A 161 -7.13 13.84 4.60
CA HIS A 161 -6.62 13.67 3.25
C HIS A 161 -6.93 12.23 2.81
N GLN A 162 -7.33 12.06 1.55
CA GLN A 162 -7.65 10.73 1.03
C GLN A 162 -6.66 10.38 -0.10
N LEU A 163 -5.40 10.75 0.11
CA LEU A 163 -4.29 10.34 -0.71
C LEU A 163 -3.53 9.25 0.04
N GLN A 164 -3.62 8.04 -0.48
CA GLN A 164 -3.00 6.86 0.11
C GLN A 164 -1.52 6.80 -0.24
N LEU A 165 -0.70 6.45 0.72
CA LEU A 165 0.72 6.18 0.52
C LEU A 165 0.98 4.68 0.50
N TYR A 166 1.64 4.26 -0.56
CA TYR A 166 2.24 2.94 -0.71
C TYR A 166 3.77 3.07 -0.77
N VAL A 167 4.45 2.04 -0.34
CA VAL A 167 5.89 1.85 -0.54
C VAL A 167 6.10 0.47 -1.14
N LYS A 168 6.62 0.41 -2.35
CA LYS A 168 6.83 -0.86 -3.09
C LYS A 168 5.56 -1.71 -3.11
N ARG A 169 4.41 -1.08 -3.39
CA ARG A 169 3.07 -1.67 -3.44
C ARG A 169 2.52 -2.18 -2.10
N VAL A 170 3.19 -1.91 -0.99
CA VAL A 170 2.69 -2.18 0.36
C VAL A 170 1.99 -0.93 0.88
N PHE A 171 0.75 -1.07 1.33
CA PHE A 171 -0.02 0.02 1.92
C PHE A 171 0.63 0.49 3.23
N ILE A 172 0.85 1.79 3.36
CA ILE A 172 1.44 2.42 4.55
C ILE A 172 0.36 3.21 5.33
N THR A 173 -0.36 4.11 4.65
CA THR A 173 -1.41 4.91 5.27
C THR A 173 -2.42 5.40 4.24
N GLY A 174 -3.69 5.48 4.63
CA GLY A 174 -4.77 6.04 3.80
C GLY A 174 -4.95 7.54 3.94
N ASP A 175 -4.18 8.17 4.82
CA ASP A 175 -4.30 9.60 5.14
C ASP A 175 -2.88 10.15 5.35
N CYS A 176 -2.28 10.60 4.24
CA CYS A 176 -0.92 11.14 4.25
C CYS A 176 -0.96 12.67 4.03
N GLU A 177 -1.09 13.41 5.11
CA GLU A 177 -1.14 14.87 5.12
C GLU A 177 0.15 15.49 4.55
N GLU A 178 1.25 14.78 4.69
CA GLU A 178 2.55 15.23 4.24
C GLU A 178 2.69 15.27 2.72
N LEU A 179 1.89 14.49 1.98
CA LEU A 179 1.95 14.45 0.51
C LEU A 179 1.17 15.57 -0.17
N MET A 180 0.17 16.15 0.50
CA MET A 180 -0.68 17.16 -0.13
C MET A 180 -1.10 18.24 0.87
N PRO A 181 -1.09 19.53 0.50
CA PRO A 181 -1.56 20.59 1.39
C PRO A 181 -3.09 20.58 1.55
N ALA A 182 -3.57 21.15 2.66
CA ALA A 182 -4.99 21.16 3.02
C ALA A 182 -5.91 21.75 1.94
N TYR A 183 -5.45 22.73 1.16
CA TYR A 183 -6.23 23.33 0.08
C TYR A 183 -6.42 22.40 -1.14
N LEU A 184 -5.68 21.29 -1.24
CA LEU A 184 -5.83 20.23 -2.24
C LEU A 184 -6.46 18.95 -1.66
N ARG A 185 -7.06 19.00 -0.48
CA ARG A 185 -7.64 17.83 0.21
C ARG A 185 -8.87 17.22 -0.47
N PHE A 186 -9.34 17.82 -1.57
CA PHE A 186 -10.35 17.19 -2.45
C PHE A 186 -9.78 16.11 -3.35
N ILE A 187 -8.47 16.06 -3.54
CA ILE A 187 -7.78 15.08 -4.36
C ILE A 187 -7.86 13.70 -3.71
N ARG A 188 -8.03 12.68 -4.55
CA ARG A 188 -8.11 11.26 -4.21
C ARG A 188 -7.03 10.48 -4.93
N GLY A 189 -6.74 9.29 -4.46
CA GLY A 189 -5.86 8.38 -5.17
C GLY A 189 -4.69 7.89 -4.35
N ILE A 190 -3.61 7.52 -5.04
CA ILE A 190 -2.45 6.91 -4.42
C ILE A 190 -1.14 7.54 -4.89
N VAL A 191 -0.13 7.40 -4.04
CA VAL A 191 1.29 7.59 -4.35
C VAL A 191 2.03 6.34 -3.89
N ASP A 192 2.84 5.77 -4.76
CA ASP A 192 3.66 4.59 -4.47
C ASP A 192 5.13 4.94 -4.68
N SER A 193 5.92 4.90 -3.61
CA SER A 193 7.35 5.25 -3.63
C SER A 193 8.23 4.02 -3.61
N GLU A 194 9.23 3.98 -4.49
CA GLU A 194 10.29 2.96 -4.47
C GLU A 194 11.44 3.31 -3.52
N ASP A 195 11.61 4.60 -3.18
CA ASP A 195 12.74 5.11 -2.39
C ASP A 195 12.49 5.15 -0.89
N LEU A 196 11.23 5.14 -0.46
CA LEU A 196 10.92 5.08 0.96
C LEU A 196 11.19 3.68 1.51
N PRO A 197 11.68 3.56 2.76
CA PRO A 197 11.83 2.26 3.39
C PRO A 197 10.47 1.71 3.84
N LEU A 198 10.29 0.39 3.74
CA LEU A 198 9.03 -0.28 4.14
C LEU A 198 8.68 -0.13 5.63
N ASN A 199 9.67 0.14 6.49
CA ASN A 199 9.46 0.35 7.92
C ASN A 199 9.16 1.81 8.28
N VAL A 200 8.76 2.64 7.31
CA VAL A 200 8.41 4.04 7.55
C VAL A 200 7.19 4.11 8.48
N SER A 201 7.32 4.87 9.57
CA SER A 201 6.20 5.20 10.45
C SER A 201 5.61 6.57 10.09
N ARG A 202 4.40 6.84 10.57
CA ARG A 202 3.73 8.13 10.35
C ARG A 202 4.57 9.31 10.85
N GLU A 203 5.25 9.18 11.97
CA GLU A 203 6.16 10.19 12.52
C GLU A 203 7.37 10.44 11.61
N MET A 204 7.89 9.37 10.99
CA MET A 204 9.01 9.48 10.05
C MET A 204 8.63 10.18 8.75
N LEU A 205 7.35 10.19 8.36
CA LEU A 205 6.87 10.87 7.15
C LEU A 205 6.93 12.40 7.30
N GLN A 206 6.62 12.94 8.48
CA GLN A 206 6.48 14.39 8.73
C GLN A 206 7.75 15.19 8.39
N ARG A 207 8.93 14.61 8.52
CA ARG A 207 10.22 15.29 8.28
C ARG A 207 11.05 14.59 7.19
N ASN A 208 10.44 13.71 6.41
CA ASN A 208 11.17 12.95 5.41
C ASN A 208 11.46 13.81 4.16
N PRO A 209 12.72 14.00 3.78
CA PRO A 209 13.08 14.81 2.62
C PRO A 209 12.59 14.20 1.30
N VAL A 210 12.42 12.88 1.20
CA VAL A 210 11.86 12.20 0.03
C VAL A 210 10.38 12.57 -0.11
N VAL A 211 9.61 12.47 0.98
CA VAL A 211 8.19 12.85 1.01
C VAL A 211 8.01 14.32 0.62
N ASN A 212 8.83 15.22 1.15
CA ASN A 212 8.76 16.65 0.81
C ASN A 212 9.02 16.93 -0.67
N LYS A 213 9.98 16.22 -1.28
CA LYS A 213 10.26 16.34 -2.72
C LYS A 213 9.12 15.79 -3.56
N ILE A 214 8.56 14.64 -3.20
CA ILE A 214 7.36 14.06 -3.85
C ILE A 214 6.20 15.06 -3.76
N ARG A 215 5.93 15.61 -2.57
CA ARG A 215 4.90 16.63 -2.35
C ARG A 215 5.06 17.82 -3.30
N GLY A 216 6.26 18.41 -3.37
CA GLY A 216 6.52 19.54 -4.26
C GLY A 216 6.27 19.23 -5.73
N ALA A 217 6.66 18.04 -6.19
CA ALA A 217 6.41 17.57 -7.55
C ALA A 217 4.93 17.34 -7.83
N LEU A 218 4.20 16.73 -6.89
CA LEU A 218 2.75 16.48 -7.00
C LEU A 218 1.96 17.78 -7.07
N ILE A 219 2.22 18.74 -6.18
CA ILE A 219 1.56 20.06 -6.16
C ILE A 219 1.76 20.77 -7.50
N LYS A 220 3.02 20.87 -7.96
CA LYS A 220 3.32 21.49 -9.26
C LYS A 220 2.57 20.82 -10.40
N ARG A 221 2.48 19.49 -10.38
CA ARG A 221 1.80 18.75 -11.43
C ARG A 221 0.29 18.98 -11.40
N VAL A 222 -0.33 18.95 -10.22
CA VAL A 222 -1.76 19.23 -10.06
C VAL A 222 -2.09 20.59 -10.65
N PHE A 223 -1.37 21.63 -10.27
CA PHE A 223 -1.60 22.97 -10.82
C PHE A 223 -1.39 23.05 -12.33
N ASN A 224 -0.35 22.40 -12.85
CA ASN A 224 -0.14 22.36 -14.30
C ASN A 224 -1.29 21.68 -15.06
N GLU A 225 -1.84 20.60 -14.54
CA GLU A 225 -2.96 19.91 -15.19
C GLU A 225 -4.27 20.71 -15.04
N LEU A 226 -4.50 21.36 -13.90
CA LEU A 226 -5.63 22.29 -13.73
C LEU A 226 -5.54 23.49 -14.68
N GLN A 227 -4.34 24.08 -14.84
CA GLN A 227 -4.12 25.18 -15.79
C GLN A 227 -4.39 24.72 -17.24
N LYS A 228 -3.89 23.54 -17.63
CA LYS A 228 -4.18 22.99 -18.96
C LYS A 228 -5.68 22.78 -19.20
N LYS A 229 -6.43 22.36 -18.18
CA LYS A 229 -7.90 22.24 -18.27
C LYS A 229 -8.55 23.60 -18.41
N ALA A 230 -8.13 24.60 -17.62
CA ALA A 230 -8.62 25.97 -17.74
C ALA A 230 -8.40 26.55 -19.13
N ASP A 231 -7.21 26.31 -19.72
CA ASP A 231 -6.85 26.84 -21.03
C ASP A 231 -7.60 26.11 -22.19
N LYS A 232 -7.79 24.79 -22.08
CA LYS A 232 -8.40 23.97 -23.12
C LYS A 232 -9.93 23.94 -23.10
N SER A 233 -10.52 24.00 -21.91
CA SER A 233 -11.96 23.87 -21.67
C SER A 233 -12.42 24.85 -20.59
N PRO A 234 -12.39 26.19 -20.87
CA PRO A 234 -12.70 27.21 -19.85
C PRO A 234 -14.09 27.07 -19.22
N SER A 235 -15.10 26.69 -20.02
CA SER A 235 -16.47 26.49 -19.53
C SER A 235 -16.59 25.29 -18.58
N GLU A 236 -15.95 24.19 -18.89
CA GLU A 236 -15.89 22.99 -18.02
C GLU A 236 -15.14 23.29 -16.74
N TYR A 237 -14.04 24.06 -16.85
CA TYR A 237 -13.26 24.48 -15.68
C TYR A 237 -14.06 25.42 -14.76
N ALA A 238 -14.84 26.35 -15.35
CA ALA A 238 -15.69 27.24 -14.58
C ALA A 238 -16.82 26.53 -13.81
N GLN A 239 -17.33 25.40 -14.37
CA GLN A 239 -18.32 24.57 -13.67
C GLN A 239 -17.69 23.79 -12.52
N PHE A 240 -16.43 23.38 -12.67
CA PHE A 240 -15.68 22.69 -11.61
C PHE A 240 -15.34 23.62 -10.44
N TRP A 241 -14.95 24.87 -10.72
CA TRP A 241 -14.54 25.86 -9.74
C TRP A 241 -15.70 26.40 -8.92
#